data_ceb799aae8246c4558aad22c11bcefa5
#
_entry.id   ceb799aae8246c4558aad22c11bcefa5
#
_cell.length_a   1.000
_cell.length_b   1.000
_cell.length_c   1.000
_cell.angle_alpha   90.00
_cell.angle_beta   90.00
_cell.angle_gamma   90.00
#
_symmetry.space_group_name_H-M   'P 1'
#
loop_
_entity.id
_entity.type
_entity.pdbx_description
1 polymer ?
#
loop_
_entity_poly.entity_id
_entity_poly.type
_entity_poly.pdbx_seq_one_letter_code
_entity_poly.pdbx_strand_id
1 'polypeptide(L)'
;IHKQETNLNNFIIFATIKKQNILIFNKNIKIMAKIVTMGEIMLRLSTPGNTRFVQADSFDVVYGGGEANVAVSAANYGHEAYFVSKLPKHEIGQSAVNALRKYGVKTDFIARGGDRVGIYFLETGASMRPSKVIYDRANSAIAEANPEDFDFDAIMEGADWFHWSGITPAISDKSAELTKLACEAAKRHGVTVSVDLNFRKKLWTSEKAISSMKPLMQYVDVCIGNEEDAELCLGFKPEADVEAGETGAEGYYAIFKQMAEQF
;
A
#
# COMPACT_ATOMS: atom_id res chain seq x y z
N ILE A 1 -28.21 -3.12 28.82
CA ILE A 1 -27.52 -4.00 27.84
C ILE A 1 -27.59 -3.27 26.49
N HIS A 2 -26.67 -2.34 26.25
CA HIS A 2 -26.50 -1.71 24.93
C HIS A 2 -25.49 -2.54 24.15
N LYS A 3 -25.96 -3.14 23.05
CA LYS A 3 -25.10 -3.67 21.99
C LYS A 3 -24.33 -2.51 21.37
N GLN A 4 -23.02 -2.47 21.56
CA GLN A 4 -22.14 -1.72 20.69
C GLN A 4 -22.08 -2.48 19.36
N GLU A 5 -22.78 -1.99 18.36
CA GLU A 5 -22.53 -2.32 16.98
C GLU A 5 -21.19 -1.68 16.58
N THR A 6 -20.17 -2.50 16.44
CA THR A 6 -18.91 -2.12 15.82
C THR A 6 -19.20 -1.72 14.39
N ASN A 7 -19.02 -0.46 14.07
CA ASN A 7 -19.11 0.11 12.72
C ASN A 7 -18.05 -0.54 11.82
N LEU A 8 -18.44 -1.62 11.16
CA LEU A 8 -17.67 -2.30 10.10
C LEU A 8 -17.98 -1.73 8.71
N ASN A 9 -18.69 -0.60 8.62
CA ASN A 9 -19.34 -0.14 7.39
C ASN A 9 -18.55 0.89 6.56
N ASN A 10 -17.29 1.17 6.85
CA ASN A 10 -16.56 2.23 6.14
C ASN A 10 -15.42 1.71 5.22
N PHE A 11 -15.43 0.45 4.80
CA PHE A 11 -14.56 -0.02 3.72
C PHE A 11 -15.40 -0.24 2.46
N ILE A 12 -15.55 0.81 1.66
CA ILE A 12 -16.08 0.69 0.31
C ILE A 12 -14.88 0.49 -0.61
N ILE A 13 -14.79 -0.69 -1.19
CA ILE A 13 -13.79 -1.02 -2.21
C ILE A 13 -14.25 -0.40 -3.52
N PHE A 14 -13.56 0.63 -3.99
CA PHE A 14 -13.75 1.20 -5.31
C PHE A 14 -12.97 0.36 -6.33
N ALA A 15 -13.64 -0.47 -7.08
CA ALA A 15 -13.04 -1.12 -8.23
C ALA A 15 -13.59 -0.47 -9.51
N THR A 16 -12.86 0.51 -10.04
CA THR A 16 -13.14 1.02 -11.39
C THR A 16 -12.39 0.14 -12.37
N ILE A 17 -13.10 -0.80 -13.00
CA ILE A 17 -12.55 -1.65 -14.05
C ILE A 17 -12.80 -0.94 -15.38
N LYS A 18 -11.76 -0.56 -16.12
CA LYS A 18 -11.91 -0.05 -17.48
C LYS A 18 -12.72 -1.05 -18.32
N LYS A 19 -13.77 -0.57 -18.96
CA LYS A 19 -14.78 -1.36 -19.70
C LYS A 19 -14.23 -2.35 -20.76
N GLN A 20 -12.96 -2.24 -21.13
CA GLN A 20 -12.34 -3.10 -22.15
C GLN A 20 -11.90 -4.49 -21.63
N ASN A 21 -11.84 -4.71 -20.31
CA ASN A 21 -11.31 -5.95 -19.72
C ASN A 21 -12.39 -6.86 -19.07
N ILE A 22 -13.67 -6.50 -19.12
CA ILE A 22 -14.76 -7.32 -18.55
C ILE A 22 -14.92 -8.67 -19.29
N LEU A 23 -14.43 -8.80 -20.52
CA LEU A 23 -14.52 -10.02 -21.32
C LEU A 23 -13.44 -11.08 -21.06
N ILE A 24 -12.46 -10.80 -20.19
CA ILE A 24 -11.34 -11.73 -19.94
C ILE A 24 -11.63 -12.72 -18.80
N PHE A 25 -12.68 -12.53 -18.02
CA PHE A 25 -13.04 -13.47 -16.94
C PHE A 25 -13.53 -14.86 -17.42
N ASN A 26 -13.59 -15.13 -18.72
CA ASN A 26 -14.18 -16.37 -19.24
C ASN A 26 -13.23 -17.27 -20.06
N LYS A 27 -11.92 -17.02 -20.06
CA LYS A 27 -10.98 -18.00 -20.68
C LYS A 27 -9.70 -18.11 -19.85
N ASN A 28 -9.52 -19.27 -19.23
CA ASN A 28 -8.37 -19.72 -18.46
C ASN A 28 -8.22 -19.00 -17.10
N ILE A 29 -8.94 -19.49 -16.10
CA ILE A 29 -8.61 -19.18 -14.70
C ILE A 29 -7.19 -19.71 -14.47
N LYS A 30 -6.20 -18.80 -14.47
CA LYS A 30 -4.85 -19.12 -14.04
C LYS A 30 -4.95 -19.36 -12.53
N ILE A 31 -4.87 -20.61 -12.12
CA ILE A 31 -5.02 -21.01 -10.71
C ILE A 31 -3.96 -20.32 -9.85
N MET A 32 -2.79 -20.01 -10.42
CA MET A 32 -1.67 -19.34 -9.75
C MET A 32 -1.20 -18.16 -10.61
N ALA A 33 -1.35 -16.94 -10.08
CA ALA A 33 -0.91 -15.72 -10.73
C ALA A 33 0.44 -15.26 -10.15
N LYS A 34 1.30 -14.62 -10.97
CA LYS A 34 2.46 -13.87 -10.51
C LYS A 34 2.01 -12.47 -10.10
N ILE A 35 2.04 -12.21 -8.81
CA ILE A 35 1.63 -10.93 -8.21
C ILE A 35 2.87 -10.21 -7.68
N VAL A 36 3.11 -9.00 -8.16
CA VAL A 36 4.20 -8.14 -7.71
C VAL A 36 3.62 -7.02 -6.86
N THR A 37 4.17 -6.79 -5.69
CA THR A 37 3.83 -5.62 -4.85
C THR A 37 5.08 -4.80 -4.57
N MET A 38 4.97 -3.48 -4.50
CA MET A 38 6.10 -2.59 -4.25
C MET A 38 5.78 -1.59 -3.13
N GLY A 39 6.67 -1.50 -2.14
CA GLY A 39 6.50 -0.56 -1.05
C GLY A 39 7.52 -0.71 0.07
N GLU A 40 7.21 -0.14 1.23
CA GLU A 40 8.05 -0.21 2.41
C GLU A 40 7.58 -1.29 3.37
N ILE A 41 8.50 -2.14 3.80
CA ILE A 41 8.33 -2.98 4.98
C ILE A 41 9.06 -2.35 6.16
N MET A 42 8.34 -2.13 7.26
CA MET A 42 8.87 -1.48 8.46
C MET A 42 9.03 -2.49 9.61
N LEU A 43 9.98 -2.19 10.47
CA LEU A 43 10.10 -2.81 11.79
C LEU A 43 9.09 -2.16 12.73
N ARG A 44 8.09 -2.94 13.19
CA ARG A 44 7.18 -2.53 14.25
C ARG A 44 7.71 -2.98 15.61
N LEU A 45 7.84 -2.03 16.51
CA LEU A 45 8.20 -2.24 17.92
C LEU A 45 6.96 -1.95 18.79
N SER A 46 6.29 -2.98 19.26
CA SER A 46 5.08 -2.86 20.07
C SER A 46 5.40 -3.06 21.55
N THR A 47 4.84 -2.22 22.42
CA THR A 47 4.91 -2.49 23.86
C THR A 47 4.15 -3.77 24.22
N PRO A 48 4.62 -4.59 25.18
CA PRO A 48 3.90 -5.79 25.59
C PRO A 48 2.51 -5.47 26.15
N GLY A 49 1.50 -6.20 25.72
CA GLY A 49 0.11 -6.02 26.13
C GLY A 49 -0.36 -4.57 25.97
N ASN A 50 -0.86 -3.97 27.06
CA ASN A 50 -1.33 -2.59 27.09
C ASN A 50 -0.38 -1.64 27.83
N THR A 51 0.90 -2.00 27.97
CA THR A 51 1.92 -1.20 28.64
C THR A 51 2.15 0.09 27.86
N ARG A 52 2.35 1.20 28.57
CA ARG A 52 2.68 2.50 27.94
C ARG A 52 4.13 2.56 27.53
N PHE A 53 4.47 3.35 26.51
CA PHE A 53 5.86 3.55 26.08
C PHE A 53 6.79 3.94 27.22
N VAL A 54 6.33 4.83 28.11
CA VAL A 54 7.12 5.33 29.25
C VAL A 54 7.28 4.31 30.39
N GLN A 55 6.66 3.14 30.29
CA GLN A 55 6.68 2.07 31.29
C GLN A 55 7.26 0.76 30.73
N ALA A 56 7.52 0.71 29.42
CA ALA A 56 7.94 -0.52 28.76
C ALA A 56 9.47 -0.69 28.87
N ASP A 57 9.89 -1.85 29.35
CA ASP A 57 11.29 -2.27 29.41
C ASP A 57 11.70 -3.15 28.21
N SER A 58 10.74 -3.51 27.35
CA SER A 58 10.95 -4.34 26.16
C SER A 58 9.92 -4.01 25.07
N PHE A 59 10.21 -4.50 23.85
CA PHE A 59 9.30 -4.40 22.71
C PHE A 59 9.17 -5.75 22.00
N ASP A 60 7.97 -6.07 21.57
CA ASP A 60 7.71 -7.15 20.64
C ASP A 60 8.07 -6.69 19.22
N VAL A 61 8.76 -7.55 18.47
CA VAL A 61 9.27 -7.28 17.13
C VAL A 61 8.36 -7.93 16.09
N VAL A 62 7.80 -7.12 15.18
CA VAL A 62 7.03 -7.58 14.03
C VAL A 62 7.41 -6.75 12.81
N TYR A 63 7.41 -7.35 11.63
CA TYR A 63 7.58 -6.64 10.36
C TYR A 63 6.24 -6.52 9.65
N GLY A 64 5.99 -5.36 9.02
CA GLY A 64 4.77 -5.12 8.25
C GLY A 64 4.84 -3.85 7.41
N GLY A 65 3.97 -3.80 6.43
CA GLY A 65 3.77 -2.67 5.52
C GLY A 65 2.55 -2.96 4.66
N GLY A 66 1.90 -1.95 4.11
CA GLY A 66 0.68 -2.13 3.31
C GLY A 66 0.88 -3.18 2.22
N GLU A 67 1.80 -2.91 1.33
CA GLU A 67 2.09 -3.75 0.16
C GLU A 67 2.77 -5.08 0.53
N ALA A 68 3.57 -5.08 1.61
CA ALA A 68 4.15 -6.31 2.17
C ALA A 68 3.05 -7.25 2.71
N ASN A 69 2.03 -6.70 3.36
CA ASN A 69 0.88 -7.47 3.84
C ASN A 69 0.06 -8.01 2.67
N VAL A 70 -0.09 -7.25 1.57
CA VAL A 70 -0.75 -7.74 0.34
C VAL A 70 0.04 -8.90 -0.26
N ALA A 71 1.38 -8.81 -0.33
CA ALA A 71 2.22 -9.92 -0.81
C ALA A 71 2.04 -11.18 0.05
N VAL A 72 2.04 -11.04 1.39
CA VAL A 72 1.81 -12.15 2.32
C VAL A 72 0.41 -12.76 2.12
N SER A 73 -0.61 -11.92 1.96
CA SER A 73 -1.97 -12.38 1.70
C SER A 73 -2.07 -13.16 0.39
N ALA A 74 -1.49 -12.62 -0.68
CA ALA A 74 -1.47 -13.28 -1.99
C ALA A 74 -0.75 -14.65 -1.93
N ALA A 75 0.39 -14.72 -1.25
CA ALA A 75 1.11 -15.98 -1.05
C ALA A 75 0.27 -17.01 -0.27
N ASN A 76 -0.44 -16.58 0.79
CA ASN A 76 -1.33 -17.45 1.56
C ASN A 76 -2.54 -17.96 0.74
N TYR A 77 -2.97 -17.20 -0.27
CA TYR A 77 -4.00 -17.65 -1.24
C TYR A 77 -3.45 -18.51 -2.36
N GLY A 78 -2.15 -18.86 -2.33
CA GLY A 78 -1.54 -19.79 -3.29
C GLY A 78 -1.04 -19.12 -4.56
N HIS A 79 -0.92 -17.79 -4.59
CA HIS A 79 -0.31 -17.06 -5.69
C HIS A 79 1.22 -16.98 -5.56
N GLU A 80 1.90 -16.78 -6.66
CA GLU A 80 3.33 -16.48 -6.68
C GLU A 80 3.55 -15.00 -6.40
N ALA A 81 3.71 -14.64 -5.13
CA ALA A 81 3.80 -13.26 -4.67
C ALA A 81 5.25 -12.80 -4.52
N TYR A 82 5.59 -11.70 -5.19
CA TYR A 82 6.89 -11.02 -5.10
C TYR A 82 6.74 -9.68 -4.38
N PHE A 83 7.72 -9.36 -3.55
CA PHE A 83 7.80 -8.05 -2.92
C PHE A 83 9.02 -7.28 -3.42
N VAL A 84 8.79 -6.07 -3.94
CA VAL A 84 9.82 -5.15 -4.43
C VAL A 84 10.06 -4.08 -3.36
N SER A 85 11.28 -3.94 -2.92
CA SER A 85 11.70 -2.96 -1.92
C SER A 85 13.22 -2.82 -1.90
N LYS A 86 13.76 -1.94 -1.05
CA LYS A 86 15.19 -1.90 -0.73
C LYS A 86 15.39 -2.01 0.77
N LEU A 87 16.29 -2.89 1.19
CA LEU A 87 16.58 -3.18 2.60
C LEU A 87 18.09 -3.20 2.86
N PRO A 88 18.54 -2.76 4.05
CA PRO A 88 19.95 -2.80 4.41
C PRO A 88 20.55 -4.21 4.33
N LYS A 89 21.87 -4.28 4.14
CA LYS A 89 22.60 -5.56 4.08
C LYS A 89 22.78 -6.22 5.45
N HIS A 90 22.70 -5.43 6.54
CA HIS A 90 22.88 -5.92 7.92
C HIS A 90 21.70 -6.80 8.39
N GLU A 91 21.80 -7.38 9.57
CA GLU A 91 20.94 -8.42 10.14
C GLU A 91 19.48 -7.95 10.32
N ILE A 92 19.24 -6.67 10.64
CA ILE A 92 17.87 -6.15 10.76
C ILE A 92 17.17 -6.14 9.40
N GLY A 93 17.89 -5.75 8.32
CA GLY A 93 17.38 -5.87 6.96
C GLY A 93 17.15 -7.32 6.55
N GLN A 94 18.06 -8.24 6.96
CA GLN A 94 17.88 -9.67 6.71
C GLN A 94 16.69 -10.25 7.49
N SER A 95 16.44 -9.78 8.71
CA SER A 95 15.28 -10.20 9.49
C SER A 95 13.95 -9.80 8.82
N ALA A 96 13.88 -8.61 8.19
CA ALA A 96 12.73 -8.20 7.40
C ALA A 96 12.51 -9.15 6.18
N VAL A 97 13.58 -9.51 5.46
CA VAL A 97 13.51 -10.50 4.36
C VAL A 97 12.99 -11.85 4.87
N ASN A 98 13.51 -12.32 6.00
CA ASN A 98 13.12 -13.60 6.61
C ASN A 98 11.63 -13.59 7.04
N ALA A 99 11.14 -12.45 7.53
CA ALA A 99 9.73 -12.28 7.90
C ALA A 99 8.78 -12.47 6.69
N LEU A 100 9.17 -11.99 5.51
CA LEU A 100 8.42 -12.21 4.26
C LEU A 100 8.51 -13.68 3.80
N ARG A 101 9.73 -14.24 3.78
CA ARG A 101 9.98 -15.63 3.38
C ARG A 101 9.24 -16.64 4.23
N LYS A 102 9.05 -16.35 5.53
CA LYS A 102 8.26 -17.18 6.45
C LYS A 102 6.85 -17.48 5.92
N TYR A 103 6.27 -16.55 5.15
CA TYR A 103 4.94 -16.67 4.57
C TYR A 103 4.96 -17.01 3.07
N GLY A 104 6.11 -17.42 2.52
CA GLY A 104 6.23 -17.86 1.13
C GLY A 104 6.36 -16.73 0.11
N VAL A 105 6.50 -15.47 0.54
CA VAL A 105 6.75 -14.34 -0.36
C VAL A 105 8.14 -14.45 -0.98
N LYS A 106 8.21 -14.31 -2.30
CA LYS A 106 9.46 -14.25 -3.05
C LYS A 106 10.14 -12.91 -2.82
N THR A 107 11.43 -12.93 -2.52
CA THR A 107 12.22 -11.76 -2.12
C THR A 107 13.37 -11.44 -3.07
N ASP A 108 13.34 -12.01 -4.26
CA ASP A 108 14.40 -11.91 -5.27
C ASP A 108 14.54 -10.47 -5.78
N PHE A 109 13.47 -9.69 -5.75
CA PHE A 109 13.42 -8.29 -6.17
C PHE A 109 13.60 -7.29 -5.02
N ILE A 110 14.09 -7.76 -3.86
CA ILE A 110 14.49 -6.85 -2.78
C ILE A 110 15.95 -6.44 -2.99
N ALA A 111 16.17 -5.21 -3.41
CA ALA A 111 17.51 -4.61 -3.49
C ALA A 111 18.15 -4.53 -2.09
N ARG A 112 19.47 -4.73 -2.03
CA ARG A 112 20.21 -4.74 -0.75
C ARG A 112 21.19 -3.57 -0.69
N GLY A 113 20.92 -2.64 0.22
CA GLY A 113 21.72 -1.43 0.43
C GLY A 113 20.98 -0.44 1.32
N GLY A 114 21.59 0.75 1.50
CA GLY A 114 21.10 1.74 2.46
C GLY A 114 21.42 1.37 3.90
N ASP A 115 21.12 2.28 4.82
CA ASP A 115 21.62 2.21 6.20
C ASP A 115 20.57 1.72 7.19
N ARG A 116 19.26 1.89 6.90
CA ARG A 116 18.23 1.58 7.90
C ARG A 116 16.93 1.05 7.32
N VAL A 117 16.24 0.25 8.11
CA VAL A 117 14.83 -0.11 7.93
C VAL A 117 13.98 0.98 8.59
N GLY A 118 12.88 1.39 7.97
CA GLY A 118 11.92 2.27 8.62
C GLY A 118 11.31 1.59 9.87
N ILE A 119 11.12 2.36 10.93
CA ILE A 119 10.60 1.87 12.22
C ILE A 119 9.30 2.59 12.55
N TYR A 120 8.38 1.90 13.19
CA TYR A 120 7.33 2.53 13.95
C TYR A 120 7.11 1.84 15.29
N PHE A 121 6.83 2.66 16.28
CA PHE A 121 6.53 2.21 17.63
C PHE A 121 5.02 2.19 17.81
N LEU A 122 4.50 1.12 18.43
CA LEU A 122 3.07 0.95 18.72
C LEU A 122 2.86 0.75 20.22
N GLU A 123 2.08 1.65 20.80
CA GLU A 123 1.48 1.47 22.14
C GLU A 123 0.04 1.04 21.92
N THR A 124 -0.31 -0.17 22.34
CA THR A 124 -1.68 -0.68 22.23
C THR A 124 -2.60 0.03 23.19
N GLY A 125 -3.74 0.46 22.69
CA GLY A 125 -4.79 1.09 23.48
C GLY A 125 -5.40 0.13 24.50
N ALA A 126 -6.06 0.70 25.52
CA ALA A 126 -6.79 -0.05 26.54
C ALA A 126 -8.05 0.71 26.93
N SER A 127 -9.22 0.08 26.82
CA SER A 127 -10.51 0.71 27.12
C SER A 127 -10.67 2.05 26.40
N MET A 128 -10.80 3.16 27.15
CA MET A 128 -10.96 4.52 26.61
C MET A 128 -9.65 5.13 26.03
N ARG A 129 -8.51 4.53 26.29
CA ARG A 129 -7.23 5.02 25.79
C ARG A 129 -6.97 4.52 24.38
N PRO A 130 -6.88 5.40 23.36
CA PRO A 130 -6.57 5.00 22.00
C PRO A 130 -5.15 4.45 21.88
N SER A 131 -4.90 3.67 20.85
CA SER A 131 -3.53 3.26 20.45
C SER A 131 -2.72 4.48 20.02
N LYS A 132 -1.40 4.44 20.27
CA LYS A 132 -0.48 5.50 19.88
C LYS A 132 0.59 4.94 18.96
N VAL A 133 0.82 5.63 17.85
CA VAL A 133 1.85 5.27 16.87
C VAL A 133 2.83 6.42 16.70
N ILE A 134 4.14 6.09 16.82
CA ILE A 134 5.25 7.00 16.57
C ILE A 134 6.05 6.42 15.42
N TYR A 135 6.25 7.23 14.35
CA TYR A 135 7.03 6.83 13.19
C TYR A 135 8.47 7.36 13.28
N ASP A 136 9.41 6.51 12.96
CA ASP A 136 10.81 6.81 12.71
C ASP A 136 11.25 6.13 11.41
N ARG A 137 10.82 6.70 10.27
CA ARG A 137 10.99 6.09 8.94
C ARG A 137 11.72 6.97 7.92
N ALA A 138 12.09 8.19 8.29
CA ALA A 138 12.84 9.06 7.38
C ALA A 138 14.16 8.40 6.97
N ASN A 139 14.57 8.60 5.71
CA ASN A 139 15.81 8.07 5.14
C ASN A 139 15.94 6.53 5.26
N SER A 140 14.82 5.82 5.24
CA SER A 140 14.87 4.36 5.12
C SER A 140 15.47 3.93 3.78
N ALA A 141 15.98 2.70 3.70
CA ALA A 141 16.66 2.22 2.50
C ALA A 141 15.81 2.38 1.24
N ILE A 142 14.49 2.12 1.32
CA ILE A 142 13.58 2.31 0.18
C ILE A 142 13.33 3.81 -0.11
N ALA A 143 13.31 4.68 0.90
CA ALA A 143 13.16 6.12 0.71
C ALA A 143 14.34 6.74 -0.05
N GLU A 144 15.54 6.14 0.10
CA GLU A 144 16.79 6.56 -0.56
C GLU A 144 17.15 5.69 -1.78
N ALA A 145 16.25 4.80 -2.21
CA ALA A 145 16.49 3.95 -3.37
C ALA A 145 16.53 4.78 -4.67
N ASN A 146 17.33 4.31 -5.62
CA ASN A 146 17.49 4.95 -6.93
C ASN A 146 16.98 4.01 -8.04
N PRO A 147 16.65 4.52 -9.23
CA PRO A 147 16.21 3.70 -10.36
C PRO A 147 17.13 2.53 -10.68
N GLU A 148 18.44 2.72 -10.55
CA GLU A 148 19.45 1.71 -10.85
C GLU A 148 19.47 0.51 -9.88
N ASP A 149 18.76 0.63 -8.74
CA ASP A 149 18.59 -0.47 -7.80
C ASP A 149 17.64 -1.55 -8.34
N PHE A 150 16.84 -1.26 -9.39
CA PHE A 150 15.77 -2.13 -9.88
C PHE A 150 15.77 -2.26 -11.41
N ASP A 151 15.66 -3.48 -11.89
CA ASP A 151 15.30 -3.78 -13.27
C ASP A 151 13.78 -4.02 -13.36
N PHE A 152 13.02 -2.94 -13.58
CA PHE A 152 11.56 -3.03 -13.58
C PHE A 152 11.02 -3.85 -14.76
N ASP A 153 11.72 -3.94 -15.89
CA ASP A 153 11.29 -4.79 -16.99
C ASP A 153 11.43 -6.27 -16.62
N ALA A 154 12.55 -6.68 -16.02
CA ALA A 154 12.73 -8.04 -15.50
C ALA A 154 11.76 -8.37 -14.36
N ILE A 155 11.43 -7.40 -13.49
CA ILE A 155 10.45 -7.56 -12.40
C ILE A 155 9.06 -7.84 -12.97
N MET A 156 8.63 -7.09 -14.01
CA MET A 156 7.29 -7.19 -14.59
C MET A 156 7.15 -8.30 -15.63
N GLU A 157 8.25 -8.87 -16.09
CA GLU A 157 8.20 -9.98 -17.05
C GLU A 157 7.36 -11.15 -16.50
N GLY A 158 6.31 -11.52 -17.23
CA GLY A 158 5.38 -12.59 -16.85
C GLY A 158 4.54 -12.33 -15.62
N ALA A 159 4.53 -11.10 -15.09
CA ALA A 159 3.60 -10.71 -14.02
C ALA A 159 2.17 -10.58 -14.55
N ASP A 160 1.20 -10.97 -13.73
CA ASP A 160 -0.23 -10.81 -14.01
C ASP A 160 -0.78 -9.55 -13.34
N TRP A 161 -0.21 -9.18 -12.18
CA TRP A 161 -0.70 -8.10 -11.34
C TRP A 161 0.44 -7.35 -10.65
N PHE A 162 0.36 -6.03 -10.67
CA PHE A 162 1.23 -5.13 -9.91
C PHE A 162 0.41 -4.28 -8.94
N HIS A 163 0.77 -4.29 -7.66
CA HIS A 163 0.10 -3.52 -6.62
C HIS A 163 1.05 -2.57 -5.89
N TRP A 164 0.60 -1.34 -5.69
CA TRP A 164 1.27 -0.33 -4.88
C TRP A 164 0.25 0.51 -4.09
N SER A 165 0.68 1.34 -3.16
CA SER A 165 -0.19 2.26 -2.43
C SER A 165 0.33 3.69 -2.47
N GLY A 166 -0.54 4.66 -2.19
CA GLY A 166 -0.18 6.07 -2.08
C GLY A 166 0.85 6.36 -0.98
N ILE A 167 1.13 5.40 -0.10
CA ILE A 167 2.23 5.52 0.87
C ILE A 167 3.58 5.54 0.15
N THR A 168 3.78 4.67 -0.85
CA THR A 168 5.08 4.53 -1.52
C THR A 168 5.56 5.84 -2.14
N PRO A 169 4.80 6.55 -2.99
CA PRO A 169 5.22 7.85 -3.50
C PRO A 169 5.25 8.95 -2.44
N ALA A 170 4.59 8.78 -1.29
CA ALA A 170 4.60 9.74 -0.21
C ALA A 170 5.85 9.70 0.66
N ILE A 171 6.64 8.62 0.61
CA ILE A 171 7.82 8.43 1.45
C ILE A 171 8.94 9.41 1.06
N SER A 172 9.17 9.59 -0.25
CA SER A 172 10.18 10.52 -0.81
C SER A 172 9.90 10.79 -2.29
N ASP A 173 10.52 11.85 -2.83
CA ASP A 173 10.45 12.13 -4.27
C ASP A 173 11.10 11.01 -5.11
N LYS A 174 12.17 10.37 -4.61
CA LYS A 174 12.78 9.19 -5.22
C LYS A 174 11.79 8.03 -5.30
N SER A 175 11.08 7.73 -4.20
CA SER A 175 10.07 6.67 -4.19
C SER A 175 8.89 6.97 -5.12
N ALA A 176 8.53 8.25 -5.31
CA ALA A 176 7.54 8.66 -6.30
C ALA A 176 8.01 8.38 -7.74
N GLU A 177 9.28 8.67 -8.06
CA GLU A 177 9.89 8.36 -9.34
C GLU A 177 9.94 6.84 -9.57
N LEU A 178 10.38 6.06 -8.59
CA LEU A 178 10.39 4.59 -8.66
C LEU A 178 9.00 4.01 -8.91
N THR A 179 7.97 4.55 -8.25
CA THR A 179 6.58 4.12 -8.45
C THR A 179 6.14 4.37 -9.90
N LYS A 180 6.50 5.53 -10.46
CA LYS A 180 6.21 5.85 -11.86
C LYS A 180 6.89 4.87 -12.81
N LEU A 181 8.19 4.63 -12.65
CA LEU A 181 8.95 3.70 -13.48
C LEU A 181 8.41 2.27 -13.42
N ALA A 182 8.02 1.82 -12.22
CA ALA A 182 7.38 0.51 -12.04
C ALA A 182 6.02 0.43 -12.78
N CYS A 183 5.19 1.47 -12.68
CA CYS A 183 3.92 1.55 -13.41
C CYS A 183 4.11 1.56 -14.93
N GLU A 184 5.09 2.30 -15.43
CA GLU A 184 5.45 2.34 -16.85
C GLU A 184 5.88 0.96 -17.36
N ALA A 185 6.74 0.26 -16.60
CA ALA A 185 7.14 -1.10 -16.93
C ALA A 185 5.95 -2.06 -16.92
N ALA A 186 5.08 -1.99 -15.88
CA ALA A 186 3.88 -2.80 -15.81
C ALA A 186 3.00 -2.63 -17.06
N LYS A 187 2.83 -1.39 -17.55
CA LYS A 187 2.07 -1.13 -18.79
C LYS A 187 2.75 -1.66 -20.04
N ARG A 188 4.08 -1.55 -20.14
CA ARG A 188 4.82 -2.15 -21.28
C ARG A 188 4.62 -3.66 -21.36
N HIS A 189 4.55 -4.32 -20.22
CA HIS A 189 4.38 -5.78 -20.09
C HIS A 189 2.90 -6.23 -20.06
N GLY A 190 1.92 -5.31 -20.17
CA GLY A 190 0.49 -5.65 -20.16
C GLY A 190 -0.03 -6.12 -18.80
N VAL A 191 0.67 -5.78 -17.71
CA VAL A 191 0.35 -6.15 -16.33
C VAL A 191 -0.79 -5.30 -15.82
N THR A 192 -1.78 -5.91 -15.14
CA THR A 192 -2.84 -5.19 -14.45
C THR A 192 -2.28 -4.44 -13.24
N VAL A 193 -2.54 -3.14 -13.15
CA VAL A 193 -2.02 -2.27 -12.08
C VAL A 193 -3.13 -1.89 -11.12
N SER A 194 -2.91 -2.14 -9.83
CA SER A 194 -3.80 -1.67 -8.77
C SER A 194 -3.11 -0.73 -7.78
N VAL A 195 -3.88 0.22 -7.27
CA VAL A 195 -3.45 1.14 -6.22
C VAL A 195 -4.44 1.16 -5.06
N ASP A 196 -3.92 1.22 -3.83
CA ASP A 196 -4.65 1.68 -2.65
C ASP A 196 -4.24 3.14 -2.39
N LEU A 197 -5.17 4.09 -2.51
CA LEU A 197 -4.90 5.53 -2.37
C LEU A 197 -4.27 5.87 -1.02
N ASN A 198 -4.77 5.29 0.05
CA ASN A 198 -4.17 5.20 1.37
C ASN A 198 -3.50 6.49 1.87
N PHE A 199 -4.25 7.61 1.86
CA PHE A 199 -3.74 8.91 2.27
C PHE A 199 -3.15 8.89 3.69
N ARG A 200 -2.00 9.53 3.85
CA ARG A 200 -1.31 9.63 5.14
C ARG A 200 -0.89 11.07 5.42
N LYS A 201 -1.73 11.82 6.15
CA LYS A 201 -1.49 13.23 6.51
C LYS A 201 -0.16 13.51 7.22
N LYS A 202 0.49 12.48 7.76
CA LYS A 202 1.82 12.60 8.38
C LYS A 202 2.96 12.54 7.37
N LEU A 203 2.72 12.15 6.12
CA LEU A 203 3.74 12.03 5.07
C LEU A 203 3.70 13.21 4.12
N TRP A 204 2.52 13.70 3.75
CA TRP A 204 2.37 14.80 2.80
C TRP A 204 1.07 15.58 3.03
N THR A 205 0.96 16.75 2.39
CA THR A 205 -0.27 17.53 2.31
C THR A 205 -1.14 17.01 1.16
N SER A 206 -2.43 17.39 1.14
CA SER A 206 -3.34 17.02 0.05
C SER A 206 -2.86 17.56 -1.30
N GLU A 207 -2.35 18.80 -1.35
CA GLU A 207 -1.82 19.40 -2.58
C GLU A 207 -0.66 18.58 -3.16
N LYS A 208 0.29 18.15 -2.30
CA LYS A 208 1.40 17.29 -2.72
C LYS A 208 0.89 15.91 -3.15
N ALA A 209 -0.08 15.34 -2.41
CA ALA A 209 -0.69 14.07 -2.77
C ALA A 209 -1.35 14.14 -4.14
N ILE A 210 -2.20 15.12 -4.40
CA ILE A 210 -2.88 15.31 -5.68
C ILE A 210 -1.87 15.49 -6.82
N SER A 211 -0.87 16.33 -6.63
CA SER A 211 0.15 16.58 -7.67
C SER A 211 0.97 15.35 -8.01
N SER A 212 1.21 14.45 -7.04
CA SER A 212 1.98 13.22 -7.21
C SER A 212 1.13 12.06 -7.72
N MET A 213 -0.11 11.90 -7.21
CA MET A 213 -0.96 10.74 -7.52
C MET A 213 -1.66 10.85 -8.86
N LYS A 214 -2.21 12.04 -9.21
CA LYS A 214 -2.94 12.20 -10.50
C LYS A 214 -2.16 11.73 -11.73
N PRO A 215 -0.86 12.08 -11.89
CA PRO A 215 -0.08 11.56 -13.03
C PRO A 215 0.11 10.05 -13.02
N LEU A 216 0.09 9.40 -11.85
CA LEU A 216 0.24 7.95 -11.73
C LEU A 216 -1.05 7.20 -12.08
N MET A 217 -2.21 7.83 -11.89
CA MET A 217 -3.50 7.20 -12.14
C MET A 217 -3.72 6.78 -13.59
N GLN A 218 -3.06 7.41 -14.57
CA GLN A 218 -3.12 6.99 -15.98
C GLN A 218 -2.65 5.55 -16.21
N TYR A 219 -1.84 5.01 -15.29
CA TYR A 219 -1.32 3.63 -15.35
C TYR A 219 -2.19 2.64 -14.58
N VAL A 220 -3.18 3.10 -13.82
CA VAL A 220 -3.97 2.27 -12.90
C VAL A 220 -5.18 1.68 -13.58
N ASP A 221 -5.42 0.39 -13.38
CA ASP A 221 -6.60 -0.34 -13.85
C ASP A 221 -7.62 -0.53 -12.73
N VAL A 222 -7.14 -0.66 -11.47
CA VAL A 222 -7.96 -0.87 -10.26
C VAL A 222 -7.55 0.10 -9.17
N CYS A 223 -8.46 0.95 -8.74
CA CYS A 223 -8.25 1.89 -7.64
C CYS A 223 -9.05 1.48 -6.41
N ILE A 224 -8.39 1.45 -5.27
CA ILE A 224 -8.95 1.12 -3.95
C ILE A 224 -8.77 2.36 -3.05
N GLY A 225 -9.79 2.71 -2.30
CA GLY A 225 -9.76 3.84 -1.37
C GLY A 225 -11.14 4.12 -0.79
N ASN A 226 -11.21 5.09 0.10
CA ASN A 226 -12.47 5.65 0.58
C ASN A 226 -12.68 7.07 0.00
N GLU A 227 -13.77 7.73 0.37
CA GLU A 227 -14.12 9.09 -0.08
C GLU A 227 -13.08 10.13 0.34
N GLU A 228 -12.56 10.02 1.57
CA GLU A 228 -11.51 10.90 2.07
C GLU A 228 -10.22 10.73 1.27
N ASP A 229 -9.84 9.49 0.95
CA ASP A 229 -8.71 9.20 0.10
C ASP A 229 -8.89 9.76 -1.32
N ALA A 230 -10.09 9.64 -1.90
CA ALA A 230 -10.40 10.18 -3.23
C ALA A 230 -10.31 11.71 -3.26
N GLU A 231 -10.77 12.38 -2.21
CA GLU A 231 -10.65 13.84 -2.09
C GLU A 231 -9.19 14.25 -1.89
N LEU A 232 -8.52 13.67 -0.90
CA LEU A 232 -7.20 14.12 -0.47
C LEU A 232 -6.06 13.69 -1.41
N CYS A 233 -6.20 12.56 -2.13
CA CYS A 233 -5.22 12.10 -3.10
C CYS A 233 -5.49 12.53 -4.53
N LEU A 234 -6.76 12.73 -4.91
CA LEU A 234 -7.13 12.96 -6.31
C LEU A 234 -7.98 14.23 -6.52
N GLY A 235 -8.46 14.86 -5.44
CA GLY A 235 -9.25 16.09 -5.49
C GLY A 235 -10.69 15.89 -5.93
N PHE A 236 -11.24 14.67 -5.86
CA PHE A 236 -12.64 14.38 -6.13
C PHE A 236 -13.45 14.54 -4.85
N LYS A 237 -14.32 15.54 -4.81
CA LYS A 237 -15.18 15.78 -3.66
C LYS A 237 -16.51 15.02 -3.80
N PRO A 238 -16.99 14.35 -2.72
CA PRO A 238 -18.34 13.82 -2.73
C PRO A 238 -19.36 14.95 -2.88
N GLU A 239 -20.41 14.72 -3.68
CA GLU A 239 -21.52 15.66 -3.80
C GLU A 239 -22.47 15.65 -2.60
N ALA A 240 -22.40 14.60 -1.75
CA ALA A 240 -23.20 14.44 -0.54
C ALA A 240 -22.40 14.86 0.69
N ASP A 241 -23.09 15.43 1.69
CA ASP A 241 -22.50 15.77 3.00
C ASP A 241 -22.32 14.49 3.83
N VAL A 242 -21.12 13.88 3.70
CA VAL A 242 -20.76 12.65 4.40
C VAL A 242 -20.71 12.89 5.92
N GLU A 243 -20.39 14.12 6.37
CA GLU A 243 -20.41 14.48 7.82
C GLU A 243 -21.85 14.51 8.35
N ALA A 244 -22.84 14.79 7.51
CA ALA A 244 -24.27 14.71 7.86
C ALA A 244 -24.85 13.29 7.88
N GLY A 245 -24.03 12.25 7.59
CA GLY A 245 -24.46 10.87 7.59
C GLY A 245 -25.20 10.41 6.32
N GLU A 246 -25.16 11.21 5.25
CA GLU A 246 -25.67 10.81 3.95
C GLU A 246 -24.72 9.86 3.22
N THR A 247 -24.59 8.64 3.76
CA THR A 247 -23.70 7.58 3.22
C THR A 247 -24.42 6.70 2.18
N GLY A 248 -25.29 7.28 1.37
CA GLY A 248 -25.96 6.58 0.27
C GLY A 248 -24.99 6.21 -0.85
N ALA A 249 -25.18 5.04 -1.47
CA ALA A 249 -24.36 4.59 -2.61
C ALA A 249 -24.28 5.61 -3.77
N GLU A 250 -25.25 6.50 -3.87
CA GLU A 250 -25.36 7.50 -4.94
C GLU A 250 -24.23 8.54 -4.91
N GLY A 251 -23.80 9.00 -3.72
CA GLY A 251 -22.66 9.93 -3.57
C GLY A 251 -21.34 9.33 -4.07
N TYR A 252 -21.16 8.03 -3.89
CA TYR A 252 -19.98 7.33 -4.38
C TYR A 252 -20.00 7.12 -5.89
N TYR A 253 -21.17 6.91 -6.51
CA TYR A 253 -21.26 6.78 -7.97
C TYR A 253 -20.80 8.02 -8.72
N ALA A 254 -21.01 9.21 -8.15
CA ALA A 254 -20.53 10.46 -8.75
C ALA A 254 -18.99 10.51 -8.77
N ILE A 255 -18.33 10.12 -7.66
CA ILE A 255 -16.87 10.02 -7.58
C ILE A 255 -16.34 8.98 -8.57
N PHE A 256 -16.94 7.78 -8.63
CA PHE A 256 -16.53 6.73 -9.56
C PHE A 256 -16.63 7.17 -11.02
N LYS A 257 -17.71 7.83 -11.37
CA LYS A 257 -17.93 8.33 -12.71
C LYS A 257 -16.86 9.35 -13.09
N GLN A 258 -16.59 10.32 -12.22
CA GLN A 258 -15.56 11.33 -12.43
C GLN A 258 -14.16 10.67 -12.58
N MET A 259 -13.81 9.72 -11.73
CA MET A 259 -12.55 8.99 -11.82
C MET A 259 -12.43 8.19 -13.11
N ALA A 260 -13.50 7.47 -13.51
CA ALA A 260 -13.52 6.66 -14.74
C ALA A 260 -13.52 7.50 -16.03
N GLU A 261 -14.00 8.75 -15.98
CA GLU A 261 -13.97 9.68 -17.12
C GLU A 261 -12.61 10.39 -17.24
N GLN A 262 -11.90 10.56 -16.13
CA GLN A 262 -10.61 11.27 -16.10
C GLN A 262 -9.42 10.34 -16.37
N PHE A 263 -9.46 9.10 -15.94
CA PHE A 263 -8.37 8.12 -16.00
C PHE A 263 -8.75 6.84 -16.76
#